data_c5ff8bc1f8e2b590765216cae194634f
#
_entry.id   c5ff8bc1f8e2b590765216cae194634f
#
_cell.length_a   1.000
_cell.length_b   1.000
_cell.length_c   1.000
_cell.angle_alpha   90.00
_cell.angle_beta   90.00
_cell.angle_gamma   90.00
#
_symmetry.space_group_name_H-M   'P 1'
#
loop_
_entity.id
_entity.type
_entity.pdbx_description
1 polymer ?
#
loop_
_entity_poly.entity_id
_entity_poly.type
_entity_poly.pdbx_seq_one_letter_code
_entity_poly.pdbx_strand_id
1 'polypeptide(L)'
;MRITGFNTTVVDLPLAKPIETAIHQMRSVGCVLLELETDQGLVGESYVFTLNGVRIAALQSMLDSFAPVVNGADPHDVNGLLDTIWRQINPIGQEGFSVAAMTAIDVACWD
;
A
#
# COMPACT_ATOMS: atom_id res chain seq x y z
N MET A 1 10.92 -11.16 -15.63
CA MET A 1 9.85 -11.32 -14.64
C MET A 1 8.87 -10.15 -14.75
N ARG A 2 7.58 -10.44 -14.70
CA ARG A 2 6.53 -9.42 -14.77
C ARG A 2 5.55 -9.64 -13.62
N ILE A 3 5.02 -8.56 -13.09
CA ILE A 3 3.94 -8.59 -12.11
C ILE A 3 2.65 -8.90 -12.85
N THR A 4 1.95 -9.95 -12.42
CA THR A 4 0.72 -10.42 -13.06
C THR A 4 -0.52 -10.27 -12.18
N GLY A 5 -0.36 -10.05 -10.88
CA GLY A 5 -1.46 -9.89 -9.94
C GLY A 5 -1.17 -8.80 -8.92
N PHE A 6 -2.23 -8.07 -8.57
CA PHE A 6 -2.20 -6.99 -7.59
C PHE A 6 -3.44 -7.15 -6.71
N ASN A 7 -3.25 -7.62 -5.49
CA ASN A 7 -4.35 -7.92 -4.58
C ASN A 7 -4.18 -7.17 -3.27
N THR A 8 -5.25 -6.53 -2.81
CA THR A 8 -5.27 -5.84 -1.52
C THR A 8 -6.36 -6.42 -0.63
N THR A 9 -6.08 -6.47 0.65
CA THR A 9 -7.01 -6.94 1.69
C THR A 9 -6.97 -5.97 2.85
N VAL A 10 -8.14 -5.55 3.31
CA VAL A 10 -8.26 -4.68 4.49
C VAL A 10 -8.46 -5.54 5.73
N VAL A 11 -7.70 -5.24 6.76
CA VAL A 11 -7.85 -5.84 8.09
C VAL A 11 -7.91 -4.71 9.13
N ASP A 12 -8.92 -4.74 9.97
CA ASP A 12 -9.05 -3.81 11.10
C ASP A 12 -8.82 -4.58 12.39
N LEU A 13 -7.69 -4.31 13.04
CA LEU A 13 -7.26 -5.02 14.24
C LEU A 13 -7.66 -4.20 15.47
N PRO A 14 -8.67 -4.64 16.27
CA PRO A 14 -9.02 -3.93 17.49
C PRO A 14 -7.89 -4.06 18.52
N LEU A 15 -7.62 -2.95 19.20
CA LEU A 15 -6.66 -2.94 20.31
C LEU A 15 -7.36 -3.45 21.58
N ALA A 16 -6.76 -4.43 22.25
CA ALA A 16 -7.27 -4.94 23.52
C ALA A 16 -7.29 -3.84 24.60
N LYS A 17 -6.33 -2.89 24.50
CA LYS A 17 -6.24 -1.75 25.38
C LYS A 17 -6.06 -0.51 24.53
N PRO A 18 -7.02 0.42 24.51
CA PRO A 18 -6.91 1.64 23.71
C PRO A 18 -5.68 2.47 24.09
N ILE A 19 -5.08 3.08 23.08
CA ILE A 19 -3.96 3.99 23.23
C ILE A 19 -4.49 5.41 23.13
N GLU A 20 -4.19 6.24 24.13
CA GLU A 20 -4.59 7.65 24.12
C GLU A 20 -3.42 8.55 23.78
N THR A 21 -3.71 9.56 22.96
CA THR A 21 -2.81 10.67 22.69
C THR A 21 -3.44 11.95 23.23
N ALA A 22 -2.74 13.08 23.08
CA ALA A 22 -3.24 14.36 23.57
C ALA A 22 -4.60 14.77 22.94
N ILE A 23 -4.92 14.29 21.74
CA ILE A 23 -6.11 14.70 20.99
C ILE A 23 -6.94 13.52 20.47
N HIS A 24 -6.45 12.27 20.54
CA HIS A 24 -7.13 11.10 19.98
C HIS A 24 -7.04 9.90 20.90
N GLN A 25 -8.08 9.07 20.85
CA GLN A 25 -8.07 7.72 21.41
C GLN A 25 -7.98 6.71 20.26
N MET A 26 -6.96 5.87 20.27
CA MET A 26 -6.75 4.85 19.23
C MET A 26 -7.30 3.52 19.73
N ARG A 27 -8.34 3.01 19.06
CA ARG A 27 -9.04 1.78 19.43
C ARG A 27 -8.72 0.61 18.51
N SER A 28 -8.15 0.89 17.34
CA SER A 28 -7.83 -0.14 16.35
C SER A 28 -6.63 0.27 15.50
N VAL A 29 -6.08 -0.70 14.81
CA VAL A 29 -5.10 -0.48 13.75
C VAL A 29 -5.69 -1.05 12.47
N GLY A 30 -5.90 -0.19 11.47
CA GLY A 30 -6.32 -0.63 10.15
C GLY A 30 -5.11 -0.92 9.27
N CYS A 31 -5.11 -2.08 8.62
CA CYS A 31 -4.04 -2.48 7.71
C CYS A 31 -4.59 -2.74 6.33
N VAL A 32 -3.84 -2.34 5.30
CA VAL A 32 -4.04 -2.82 3.93
C VAL A 32 -2.88 -3.76 3.62
N LEU A 33 -3.20 -5.02 3.37
CA LEU A 33 -2.23 -6.04 2.96
C LEU A 33 -2.14 -6.02 1.45
N LEU A 34 -0.93 -6.01 0.91
CA LEU A 34 -0.67 -6.03 -0.53
C LEU A 34 0.06 -7.32 -0.89
N GLU A 35 -0.44 -8.00 -1.92
CA GLU A 35 0.25 -9.13 -2.54
C GLU A 35 0.48 -8.82 -4.02
N LEU A 36 1.71 -8.93 -4.47
CA LEU A 36 2.10 -8.84 -5.88
C LEU A 36 2.49 -10.23 -6.37
N GLU A 37 1.74 -10.75 -7.32
CA GLU A 37 2.04 -12.04 -7.96
C GLU A 37 2.88 -11.79 -9.22
N THR A 38 3.76 -12.73 -9.54
CA THR A 38 4.61 -12.65 -10.73
C THR A 38 4.37 -13.83 -11.64
N ASP A 39 4.82 -13.71 -12.90
CA ASP A 39 4.76 -14.78 -13.90
C ASP A 39 5.73 -15.95 -13.61
N GLN A 40 6.59 -15.81 -12.60
CA GLN A 40 7.53 -16.85 -12.18
C GLN A 40 7.12 -17.53 -10.87
N GLY A 41 5.89 -17.29 -10.40
CA GLY A 41 5.37 -17.93 -9.20
C GLY A 41 5.84 -17.32 -7.89
N LEU A 42 6.62 -16.24 -7.92
CA LEU A 42 7.01 -15.52 -6.73
C LEU A 42 5.90 -14.54 -6.32
N VAL A 43 5.69 -14.40 -5.02
CA VAL A 43 4.72 -13.46 -4.45
C VAL A 43 5.44 -12.53 -3.48
N GLY A 44 5.35 -11.23 -3.74
CA GLY A 44 5.84 -10.21 -2.83
C GLY A 44 4.71 -9.68 -1.97
N GLU A 45 4.97 -9.51 -0.68
CA GLU A 45 3.97 -9.09 0.30
C GLU A 45 4.45 -7.85 1.05
N SER A 46 3.50 -6.99 1.37
CA SER A 46 3.72 -5.84 2.25
C SER A 46 2.43 -5.43 2.92
N TYR A 47 2.52 -4.46 3.81
CA TYR A 47 1.34 -3.84 4.38
C TYR A 47 1.60 -2.37 4.67
N VAL A 48 0.54 -1.59 4.72
CA VAL A 48 0.51 -0.24 5.28
C VAL A 48 -0.62 -0.16 6.29
N PHE A 49 -0.51 0.73 7.25
CA PHE A 49 -1.49 0.81 8.32
C PHE A 49 -1.91 2.26 8.59
N THR A 50 -3.09 2.39 9.21
CA THR A 50 -3.56 3.65 9.78
C THR A 50 -3.91 3.43 11.25
N LEU A 51 -3.74 4.48 12.04
CA LEU A 51 -4.20 4.48 13.43
C LEU A 51 -5.70 4.75 13.42
N ASN A 52 -6.48 3.86 14.03
CA ASN A 52 -7.92 3.69 13.84
C ASN A 52 -8.29 3.37 12.38
N GLY A 53 -9.16 2.39 12.18
CA GLY A 53 -9.52 1.91 10.83
C GLY A 53 -10.50 2.80 10.07
N VAL A 54 -10.77 4.04 10.51
CA VAL A 54 -11.86 4.87 9.99
C VAL A 54 -11.66 5.25 8.51
N ARG A 55 -10.41 5.47 8.09
CA ARG A 55 -10.08 5.89 6.71
C ARG A 55 -9.38 4.81 5.90
N ILE A 56 -9.42 3.58 6.36
CA ILE A 56 -8.67 2.48 5.73
C ILE A 56 -9.14 2.22 4.29
N ALA A 57 -10.43 2.38 4.02
CA ALA A 57 -10.96 2.21 2.67
C ALA A 57 -10.39 3.24 1.69
N ALA A 58 -10.12 4.47 2.14
CA ALA A 58 -9.48 5.49 1.31
C ALA A 58 -8.04 5.11 0.97
N LEU A 59 -7.30 4.57 1.93
CA LEU A 59 -5.93 4.09 1.71
C LEU A 59 -5.93 2.91 0.73
N GLN A 60 -6.86 1.96 0.88
CA GLN A 60 -7.00 0.83 -0.05
C GLN A 60 -7.32 1.32 -1.45
N SER A 61 -8.24 2.28 -1.60
CA SER A 61 -8.59 2.84 -2.92
C SER A 61 -7.40 3.53 -3.58
N MET A 62 -6.60 4.27 -2.80
CA MET A 62 -5.38 4.88 -3.32
C MET A 62 -4.40 3.82 -3.81
N LEU A 63 -4.19 2.77 -3.04
CA LEU A 63 -3.30 1.67 -3.41
C LEU A 63 -3.82 0.95 -4.66
N ASP A 64 -5.10 0.61 -4.71
CA ASP A 64 -5.71 -0.06 -5.85
C ASP A 64 -5.63 0.77 -7.14
N SER A 65 -5.61 2.10 -7.02
CA SER A 65 -5.50 3.00 -8.17
C SER A 65 -4.19 2.84 -8.93
N PHE A 66 -3.16 2.28 -8.31
CA PHE A 66 -1.87 2.03 -8.95
C PHE A 66 -1.80 0.68 -9.68
N ALA A 67 -2.80 -0.18 -9.53
CA ALA A 67 -2.77 -1.51 -10.15
C ALA A 67 -2.51 -1.48 -11.67
N PRO A 68 -3.12 -0.56 -12.47
CA PRO A 68 -2.84 -0.51 -13.91
C PRO A 68 -1.39 -0.19 -14.25
N VAL A 69 -0.68 0.54 -13.38
CA VAL A 69 0.74 0.89 -13.59
C VAL A 69 1.64 -0.28 -13.16
N VAL A 70 1.28 -0.95 -12.07
CA VAL A 70 2.08 -2.01 -11.47
C VAL A 70 1.96 -3.32 -12.27
N ASN A 71 0.74 -3.66 -12.72
CA ASN A 71 0.53 -4.86 -13.53
C ASN A 71 1.31 -4.77 -14.85
N GLY A 72 2.11 -5.78 -15.13
CA GLY A 72 2.98 -5.83 -16.30
C GLY A 72 4.36 -5.23 -16.07
N ALA A 73 4.61 -4.60 -14.93
CA ALA A 73 5.92 -4.04 -14.59
C ALA A 73 6.91 -5.14 -14.20
N ASP A 74 8.20 -4.83 -14.35
CA ASP A 74 9.28 -5.69 -13.85
C ASP A 74 9.61 -5.28 -12.42
N PRO A 75 9.42 -6.18 -11.41
CA PRO A 75 9.71 -5.84 -10.03
C PRO A 75 11.20 -5.61 -9.76
N HIS A 76 12.09 -6.04 -10.64
CA HIS A 76 13.52 -5.73 -10.54
C HIS A 76 13.83 -4.28 -10.91
N ASP A 77 12.99 -3.64 -11.71
CA ASP A 77 13.09 -2.22 -12.04
C ASP A 77 12.25 -1.36 -11.09
N VAL A 78 12.50 -1.50 -9.80
CA VAL A 78 11.76 -0.79 -8.75
C VAL A 78 11.87 0.73 -8.93
N ASN A 79 13.07 1.22 -9.22
CA ASN A 79 13.30 2.66 -9.37
C ASN A 79 12.50 3.25 -10.52
N GLY A 80 12.41 2.58 -11.65
CA GLY A 80 11.60 3.02 -12.78
C GLY A 80 10.11 3.02 -12.46
N LEU A 81 9.63 1.97 -11.77
CA LEU A 81 8.24 1.87 -11.35
C LEU A 81 7.87 2.98 -10.37
N LEU A 82 8.69 3.21 -9.35
CA LEU A 82 8.42 4.23 -8.34
C LEU A 82 8.50 5.64 -8.94
N ASP A 83 9.40 5.88 -9.87
CA ASP A 83 9.48 7.16 -10.57
C ASP A 83 8.19 7.44 -11.36
N THR A 84 7.65 6.43 -12.03
CA THR A 84 6.38 6.55 -12.74
C THR A 84 5.23 6.89 -11.80
N ILE A 85 5.13 6.21 -10.66
CA ILE A 85 4.10 6.47 -9.64
C ILE A 85 4.26 7.88 -9.08
N TRP A 86 5.49 8.27 -8.75
CA TRP A 86 5.79 9.59 -8.19
C TRP A 86 5.30 10.72 -9.10
N ARG A 87 5.50 10.58 -10.40
CA ARG A 87 5.01 11.55 -11.37
C ARG A 87 3.49 11.57 -11.44
N GLN A 88 2.84 10.42 -11.34
CA GLN A 88 1.38 10.32 -11.39
C GLN A 88 0.70 10.96 -10.17
N ILE A 89 1.32 10.90 -9.00
CA ILE A 89 0.75 11.51 -7.79
C ILE A 89 1.06 13.00 -7.65
N ASN A 90 1.91 13.56 -8.49
CA ASN A 90 2.27 14.98 -8.44
C ASN A 90 1.03 15.89 -8.41
N PRO A 91 0.03 15.72 -9.31
CA PRO A 91 -1.15 16.60 -9.32
C PRO A 91 -2.04 16.48 -8.08
N ILE A 92 -2.02 15.34 -7.39
CA ILE A 92 -2.89 15.08 -6.22
C ILE A 92 -2.13 15.20 -4.90
N GLY A 93 -0.83 15.43 -4.94
CA GLY A 93 0.01 15.56 -3.75
C GLY A 93 0.91 14.38 -3.52
N GLN A 94 2.14 14.68 -3.13
CA GLN A 94 3.19 13.70 -2.89
C GLN A 94 3.44 13.49 -1.39
N GLU A 95 2.35 13.47 -0.61
CA GLU A 95 2.33 13.29 0.83
C GLU A 95 1.12 12.44 1.24
N GLY A 96 1.14 11.93 2.47
CA GLY A 96 0.01 11.22 3.04
C GLY A 96 -0.26 9.87 2.38
N PHE A 97 -1.52 9.59 2.06
CA PHE A 97 -1.95 8.29 1.54
C PHE A 97 -1.30 7.93 0.20
N SER A 98 -1.01 8.90 -0.65
CA SER A 98 -0.36 8.63 -1.94
C SER A 98 1.05 8.06 -1.75
N VAL A 99 1.83 8.63 -0.83
CA VAL A 99 3.18 8.14 -0.51
C VAL A 99 3.13 6.83 0.27
N ALA A 100 2.18 6.69 1.20
CA ALA A 100 1.99 5.44 1.94
C ALA A 100 1.70 4.27 0.98
N ALA A 101 0.82 4.47 0.01
CA ALA A 101 0.50 3.47 -1.00
C ALA A 101 1.72 3.14 -1.87
N MET A 102 2.49 4.15 -2.29
CA MET A 102 3.72 3.95 -3.04
C MET A 102 4.75 3.12 -2.24
N THR A 103 4.87 3.38 -0.95
CA THR A 103 5.77 2.64 -0.06
C THR A 103 5.39 1.16 0.02
N ALA A 104 4.10 0.83 0.07
CA ALA A 104 3.64 -0.56 0.07
C ALA A 104 4.11 -1.31 -1.18
N ILE A 105 4.03 -0.67 -2.34
CA ILE A 105 4.49 -1.25 -3.61
C ILE A 105 6.01 -1.47 -3.58
N ASP A 106 6.77 -0.49 -3.09
CA ASP A 106 8.23 -0.59 -2.97
C ASP A 106 8.61 -1.79 -2.11
N VAL A 107 8.06 -1.90 -0.91
CA VAL A 107 8.36 -3.01 0.01
C VAL A 107 7.99 -4.36 -0.60
N ALA A 108 6.83 -4.47 -1.24
CA ALA A 108 6.39 -5.71 -1.87
C ALA A 108 7.35 -6.15 -3.00
N CYS A 109 7.90 -5.21 -3.76
CA CYS A 109 8.87 -5.53 -4.81
C CYS A 109 10.20 -6.06 -4.24
N TRP A 110 10.59 -5.63 -3.05
CA TRP A 110 11.81 -6.08 -2.38
C TRP A 110 11.64 -7.40 -1.61
N ASP A 111 10.41 -7.79 -1.35
CA ASP A 111 10.11 -9.02 -0.59
C ASP A 111 10.47 -10.32 -1.34
#